data_0741d55ccc1c83b5f7551b8d0edd9d3b
#
_entry.id   0741d55ccc1c83b5f7551b8d0edd9d3b
#
_cell.length_a   1.000
_cell.length_b   1.000
_cell.length_c   1.000
_cell.angle_alpha   90.00
_cell.angle_beta   90.00
_cell.angle_gamma   90.00
#
_symmetry.space_group_name_H-M   'P 1'
#
loop_
_entity.id
_entity.type
_entity.pdbx_description
1 polymer ?
#
loop_
_entity_poly.entity_id
_entity_poly.type
_entity_poly.pdbx_seq_one_letter_code
_entity_poly.pdbx_strand_id
1 'polypeptide(L)'
;MYLKKIMAATFAATALAGQAQEKTFSIIPEPVEITVIGQGESLIQRNTVIRMSEPTLAPSAAYLADYMERYLGIPLQVDLPKSGKSRKKLSSAVETILSKPGDQPCIILKNQKNGEIPGGYQLEITPVGGVRIEGNDEAGVFYGVQTLIQLLPTRAGVLPILPTLKIIDYPRFPYRGMHLDV
;
A
#
# COMPACT_ATOMS: atom_id res chain seq x y z
N MET A 1 -61.77 45.17 8.70
CA MET A 1 -60.35 45.53 8.85
C MET A 1 -59.58 44.27 9.31
N TYR A 2 -59.09 43.47 8.36
CA TYR A 2 -58.52 42.15 8.64
C TYR A 2 -57.00 42.25 8.72
N LEU A 3 -56.45 41.98 9.89
CA LEU A 3 -55.00 41.93 10.13
C LEU A 3 -54.48 40.55 9.75
N LYS A 4 -53.74 40.46 8.62
CA LYS A 4 -53.06 39.21 8.18
C LYS A 4 -51.89 38.99 9.08
N LYS A 5 -51.89 37.89 9.87
CA LYS A 5 -50.73 37.36 10.58
C LYS A 5 -49.88 36.58 9.58
N ILE A 6 -48.71 37.10 9.28
CA ILE A 6 -47.69 36.39 8.53
C ILE A 6 -46.92 35.52 9.53
N MET A 7 -47.09 34.19 9.44
CA MET A 7 -46.24 33.22 10.13
C MET A 7 -44.96 33.04 9.31
N ALA A 8 -43.85 33.51 9.84
CA ALA A 8 -42.52 33.19 9.33
C ALA A 8 -42.15 31.79 9.80
N ALA A 9 -42.15 30.82 8.89
CA ALA A 9 -41.60 29.49 9.13
C ALA A 9 -40.08 29.56 9.05
N THR A 10 -39.43 29.48 10.18
CA THR A 10 -37.97 29.37 10.28
C THR A 10 -37.59 27.93 9.94
N PHE A 11 -37.02 27.72 8.76
CA PHE A 11 -36.48 26.42 8.34
C PHE A 11 -35.11 26.27 9.01
N ALA A 12 -35.05 25.51 10.08
CA ALA A 12 -33.79 25.10 10.70
C ALA A 12 -33.16 24.01 9.80
N ALA A 13 -32.19 24.41 8.98
CA ALA A 13 -31.35 23.49 8.25
C ALA A 13 -30.40 22.83 9.27
N THR A 14 -30.75 21.65 9.75
CA THR A 14 -29.83 20.78 10.47
C THR A 14 -28.80 20.27 9.47
N ALA A 15 -27.60 20.88 9.46
CA ALA A 15 -26.44 20.35 8.78
C ALA A 15 -26.08 19.01 9.46
N LEU A 16 -26.40 17.88 8.82
CA LEU A 16 -25.80 16.61 9.14
C LEU A 16 -24.32 16.73 8.78
N ALA A 17 -23.50 17.07 9.77
CA ALA A 17 -22.08 16.85 9.71
C ALA A 17 -21.87 15.32 9.66
N GLY A 18 -21.69 14.79 8.46
CA GLY A 18 -21.28 13.41 8.26
C GLY A 18 -19.96 13.24 9.01
N GLN A 19 -19.99 12.52 10.14
CA GLN A 19 -18.78 12.07 10.80
C GLN A 19 -18.09 11.14 9.80
N ALA A 20 -17.00 11.61 9.21
CA ALA A 20 -16.09 10.76 8.47
C ALA A 20 -15.61 9.70 9.46
N GLN A 21 -16.11 8.47 9.31
CA GLN A 21 -15.69 7.34 10.11
C GLN A 21 -14.21 7.13 9.79
N GLU A 22 -13.33 7.45 10.74
CA GLU A 22 -11.91 7.16 10.59
C GLU A 22 -11.76 5.66 10.35
N LYS A 23 -11.29 5.33 9.15
CA LYS A 23 -11.03 3.95 8.76
C LYS A 23 -9.82 3.49 9.55
N THR A 24 -10.02 2.83 10.68
CA THR A 24 -8.94 2.25 11.49
C THR A 24 -8.40 1.01 10.79
N PHE A 25 -7.11 1.02 10.48
CA PHE A 25 -6.42 -0.13 9.92
C PHE A 25 -5.79 -0.94 11.06
N SER A 26 -6.09 -2.24 11.13
CA SER A 26 -5.53 -3.14 12.15
C SER A 26 -4.20 -3.72 11.66
N ILE A 27 -3.14 -2.92 11.69
CA ILE A 27 -1.77 -3.33 11.34
C ILE A 27 -0.97 -3.50 12.64
N ILE A 28 -0.29 -4.63 12.79
CA ILE A 28 0.49 -4.98 13.99
C ILE A 28 1.95 -5.28 13.59
N PRO A 29 2.92 -4.57 14.18
CA PRO A 29 2.78 -3.40 15.05
C PRO A 29 2.18 -2.22 14.31
N GLU A 30 1.57 -1.28 15.06
CA GLU A 30 1.03 -0.05 14.49
C GLU A 30 2.14 0.77 13.83
N PRO A 31 2.00 1.13 12.55
CA PRO A 31 2.96 1.96 11.84
C PRO A 31 3.12 3.35 12.46
N VAL A 32 4.25 4.00 12.18
CA VAL A 32 4.52 5.36 12.67
C VAL A 32 3.53 6.36 12.09
N GLU A 33 3.17 6.20 10.81
CA GLU A 33 2.22 7.09 10.13
C GLU A 33 1.37 6.29 9.13
N ILE A 34 0.05 6.53 9.18
CA ILE A 34 -0.91 6.06 8.18
C ILE A 34 -1.73 7.26 7.71
N THR A 35 -1.67 7.57 6.43
CA THR A 35 -2.42 8.67 5.83
C THR A 35 -3.31 8.14 4.71
N VAL A 36 -4.61 8.38 4.77
CA VAL A 36 -5.54 8.15 3.65
C VAL A 36 -5.36 9.29 2.66
N ILE A 37 -4.83 9.00 1.47
CA ILE A 37 -4.45 10.02 0.48
C ILE A 37 -5.51 10.26 -0.60
N GLY A 38 -6.63 9.54 -0.55
CA GLY A 38 -7.72 9.74 -1.52
C GLY A 38 -8.91 8.84 -1.31
N GLN A 39 -9.96 9.12 -2.08
CA GLN A 39 -11.13 8.25 -2.18
C GLN A 39 -10.95 7.37 -3.42
N GLY A 40 -10.67 6.11 -3.21
CA GLY A 40 -10.48 5.14 -4.27
C GLY A 40 -9.93 3.84 -3.72
N GLU A 41 -9.93 2.85 -4.58
CA GLU A 41 -9.48 1.52 -4.22
C GLU A 41 -8.55 0.99 -5.31
N SER A 42 -7.56 0.23 -4.92
CA SER A 42 -6.68 -0.51 -5.82
C SER A 42 -7.00 -1.98 -5.74
N LEU A 43 -7.22 -2.60 -6.88
CA LEU A 43 -7.55 -4.02 -6.97
C LEU A 43 -6.32 -4.81 -7.45
N ILE A 44 -5.89 -5.80 -6.66
CA ILE A 44 -4.88 -6.76 -7.10
C ILE A 44 -5.59 -7.88 -7.88
N GLN A 45 -5.16 -8.09 -9.12
CA GLN A 45 -5.74 -9.06 -10.04
C GLN A 45 -4.71 -10.11 -10.46
N ARG A 46 -5.16 -11.18 -11.12
CA ARG A 46 -4.27 -12.24 -11.64
C ARG A 46 -3.24 -11.74 -12.66
N ASN A 47 -3.52 -10.64 -13.34
CA ASN A 47 -2.61 -9.98 -14.27
C ASN A 47 -1.72 -8.92 -13.60
N THR A 48 -1.83 -8.73 -12.29
CA THR A 48 -0.93 -7.84 -11.57
C THR A 48 0.49 -8.42 -11.57
N VAL A 49 1.47 -7.58 -11.86
CA VAL A 49 2.88 -7.98 -11.94
C VAL A 49 3.65 -7.38 -10.78
N ILE A 50 4.48 -8.20 -10.11
CA ILE A 50 5.45 -7.72 -9.13
C ILE A 50 6.73 -7.34 -9.86
N ARG A 51 7.11 -6.07 -9.79
CA ARG A 51 8.34 -5.52 -10.37
C ARG A 51 9.30 -5.10 -9.26
N MET A 52 10.58 -5.33 -9.47
CA MET A 52 11.60 -4.96 -8.50
C MET A 52 12.71 -4.12 -9.14
N SER A 53 13.27 -3.19 -8.37
CA SER A 53 14.35 -2.31 -8.86
C SER A 53 15.69 -3.02 -9.00
N GLU A 54 15.89 -4.12 -8.27
CA GLU A 54 17.15 -4.86 -8.24
C GLU A 54 16.94 -6.34 -7.86
N PRO A 55 17.86 -7.24 -8.28
CA PRO A 55 17.73 -8.67 -8.04
C PRO A 55 17.75 -9.08 -6.57
N THR A 56 18.35 -8.29 -5.69
CA THR A 56 18.42 -8.56 -4.25
C THR A 56 17.04 -8.56 -3.58
N LEU A 57 16.05 -7.97 -4.21
CA LEU A 57 14.66 -7.96 -3.74
C LEU A 57 13.87 -9.21 -4.15
N ALA A 58 14.49 -10.14 -4.91
CA ALA A 58 13.82 -11.35 -5.37
C ALA A 58 13.21 -12.21 -4.23
N PRO A 59 13.84 -12.36 -3.05
CA PRO A 59 13.24 -13.10 -1.95
C PRO A 59 11.92 -12.46 -1.46
N SER A 60 11.87 -11.12 -1.33
CA SER A 60 10.68 -10.40 -0.90
C SER A 60 9.56 -10.50 -1.94
N ALA A 61 9.89 -10.42 -3.23
CA ALA A 61 8.94 -10.57 -4.32
C ALA A 61 8.38 -12.00 -4.41
N ALA A 62 9.24 -13.00 -4.29
CA ALA A 62 8.85 -14.41 -4.28
C ALA A 62 7.95 -14.75 -3.08
N TYR A 63 8.29 -14.23 -1.90
CA TYR A 63 7.48 -14.39 -0.70
C TYR A 63 6.07 -13.83 -0.87
N LEU A 64 5.95 -12.61 -1.42
CA LEU A 64 4.65 -12.01 -1.70
C LEU A 64 3.85 -12.81 -2.73
N ALA A 65 4.50 -13.24 -3.83
CA ALA A 65 3.86 -14.04 -4.86
C ALA A 65 3.35 -15.39 -4.31
N ASP A 66 4.17 -16.08 -3.51
CA ASP A 66 3.80 -17.35 -2.86
C ASP A 66 2.62 -17.15 -1.88
N TYR A 67 2.63 -16.07 -1.09
CA TYR A 67 1.51 -15.73 -0.21
C TYR A 67 0.21 -15.50 -0.99
N MET A 68 0.26 -14.70 -2.07
CA MET A 68 -0.91 -14.41 -2.90
C MET A 68 -1.49 -15.67 -3.55
N GLU A 69 -0.64 -16.57 -4.02
CA GLU A 69 -1.07 -17.82 -4.62
C GLU A 69 -1.66 -18.78 -3.57
N ARG A 70 -0.95 -19.04 -2.48
CA ARG A 70 -1.37 -20.04 -1.46
C ARG A 70 -2.61 -19.62 -0.69
N TYR A 71 -2.69 -18.36 -0.27
CA TYR A 71 -3.76 -17.93 0.63
C TYR A 71 -4.93 -17.27 -0.08
N LEU A 72 -4.71 -16.63 -1.23
CA LEU A 72 -5.76 -15.94 -1.97
C LEU A 72 -6.11 -16.62 -3.30
N GLY A 73 -5.30 -17.57 -3.77
CA GLY A 73 -5.49 -18.24 -5.06
C GLY A 73 -5.23 -17.32 -6.26
N ILE A 74 -4.39 -16.30 -6.07
CA ILE A 74 -4.05 -15.31 -7.10
C ILE A 74 -2.57 -15.46 -7.45
N PRO A 75 -2.20 -16.23 -8.50
CA PRO A 75 -0.83 -16.31 -8.94
C PRO A 75 -0.39 -14.99 -9.58
N LEU A 76 0.65 -14.38 -9.03
CA LEU A 76 1.23 -13.16 -9.54
C LEU A 76 2.52 -13.46 -10.31
N GLN A 77 2.73 -12.74 -11.41
CA GLN A 77 3.99 -12.81 -12.14
C GLN A 77 5.04 -11.93 -11.46
N VAL A 78 6.28 -12.44 -11.38
CA VAL A 78 7.43 -11.71 -10.86
C VAL A 78 8.33 -11.33 -12.03
N ASP A 79 8.49 -10.04 -12.28
CA ASP A 79 9.35 -9.50 -13.35
C ASP A 79 10.72 -9.15 -12.76
N LEU A 80 11.71 -9.96 -13.10
CA LEU A 80 13.08 -9.78 -12.68
C LEU A 80 13.76 -8.68 -13.51
N PRO A 81 14.51 -7.77 -12.89
CA PRO A 81 15.29 -6.79 -13.63
C PRO A 81 16.30 -7.50 -14.51
N LYS A 82 16.27 -7.23 -15.83
CA LYS A 82 17.22 -7.79 -16.79
C LYS A 82 18.64 -7.35 -16.40
N SER A 83 19.52 -8.31 -16.20
CA SER A 83 20.94 -8.08 -15.94
C SER A 83 21.58 -7.40 -17.16
N GLY A 84 22.17 -6.21 -16.96
CA GLY A 84 22.86 -5.47 -18.01
C GLY A 84 22.47 -3.99 -18.07
N LYS A 85 23.09 -3.21 -18.93
CA LYS A 85 23.07 -1.73 -19.12
C LYS A 85 21.73 -0.97 -18.96
N SER A 86 20.67 -1.65 -18.56
CA SER A 86 19.30 -1.17 -18.42
C SER A 86 18.95 -0.56 -17.05
N ARG A 87 19.87 -0.51 -16.09
CA ARG A 87 19.59 0.01 -14.73
C ARG A 87 19.03 1.45 -14.73
N LYS A 88 19.60 2.31 -15.60
CA LYS A 88 19.18 3.73 -15.70
C LYS A 88 17.82 3.87 -16.37
N LYS A 89 17.49 2.95 -17.30
CA LYS A 89 16.23 2.94 -18.04
C LYS A 89 15.07 2.33 -17.24
N LEU A 90 15.36 1.41 -16.30
CA LEU A 90 14.36 0.78 -15.46
C LEU A 90 13.86 1.74 -14.35
N SER A 91 14.73 2.55 -13.76
CA SER A 91 14.35 3.58 -12.79
C SER A 91 13.40 4.61 -13.42
N SER A 92 13.72 5.11 -14.60
CA SER A 92 12.85 6.06 -15.33
C SER A 92 11.61 5.41 -15.90
N ALA A 93 11.66 4.12 -16.30
CA ALA A 93 10.49 3.38 -16.78
C ALA A 93 9.51 3.08 -15.64
N VAL A 94 9.98 2.77 -14.44
CA VAL A 94 9.14 2.57 -13.25
C VAL A 94 8.43 3.87 -12.88
N GLU A 95 9.09 5.01 -12.93
CA GLU A 95 8.46 6.32 -12.73
C GLU A 95 7.46 6.67 -13.83
N THR A 96 7.76 6.31 -15.08
CA THR A 96 6.88 6.55 -16.23
C THR A 96 5.63 5.66 -16.19
N ILE A 97 5.74 4.43 -15.70
CA ILE A 97 4.61 3.46 -15.61
C ILE A 97 3.57 3.94 -14.59
N LEU A 98 4.00 4.58 -13.51
CA LEU A 98 3.10 5.15 -12.51
C LEU A 98 2.32 6.38 -13.00
N SER A 99 2.72 6.94 -14.13
CA SER A 99 2.16 8.19 -14.67
C SER A 99 1.22 8.00 -15.85
N LYS A 100 1.09 6.79 -16.39
CA LYS A 100 0.24 6.54 -17.57
C LYS A 100 -1.04 5.80 -17.19
N PRO A 101 -2.22 6.41 -17.39
CA PRO A 101 -3.50 5.70 -17.30
C PRO A 101 -3.55 4.64 -18.41
N GLY A 102 -3.69 3.37 -18.04
CA GLY A 102 -3.86 2.27 -19.00
C GLY A 102 -2.85 1.12 -18.86
N ASP A 103 -1.82 1.25 -18.03
CA ASP A 103 -0.93 0.14 -17.73
C ASP A 103 -1.55 -0.84 -16.71
N GLN A 104 -1.13 -2.10 -16.82
CA GLN A 104 -1.59 -3.17 -15.92
C GLN A 104 -1.25 -2.81 -14.46
N PRO A 105 -2.14 -3.12 -13.51
CA PRO A 105 -1.87 -2.91 -12.10
C PRO A 105 -0.57 -3.61 -11.72
N CYS A 106 0.31 -2.92 -11.01
CA CYS A 106 1.60 -3.46 -10.62
C CYS A 106 1.88 -3.25 -9.14
N ILE A 107 2.71 -4.15 -8.59
CA ILE A 107 3.32 -4.00 -7.28
C ILE A 107 4.80 -3.72 -7.51
N ILE A 108 5.27 -2.58 -7.04
CA ILE A 108 6.65 -2.14 -7.25
C ILE A 108 7.40 -2.24 -5.93
N LEU A 109 8.50 -3.00 -5.95
CA LEU A 109 9.45 -3.11 -4.85
C LEU A 109 10.71 -2.34 -5.21
N LYS A 110 11.09 -1.37 -4.38
CA LYS A 110 12.25 -0.52 -4.62
C LYS A 110 13.11 -0.38 -3.37
N ASN A 111 14.42 -0.50 -3.52
CA ASN A 111 15.39 -0.20 -2.50
C ASN A 111 15.98 1.20 -2.79
N GLN A 112 15.81 2.14 -1.87
CA GLN A 112 16.28 3.52 -2.03
C GLN A 112 17.78 3.68 -1.74
N LYS A 113 18.42 2.73 -1.02
CA LYS A 113 19.86 2.68 -0.67
C LYS A 113 20.44 3.85 0.12
N ASN A 114 19.65 4.88 0.38
CA ASN A 114 20.10 6.13 1.02
C ASN A 114 19.19 6.51 2.19
N GLY A 115 18.39 5.58 2.70
CA GLY A 115 17.50 5.85 3.82
C GLY A 115 18.29 5.96 5.13
N GLU A 116 17.99 6.99 5.91
CA GLU A 116 18.69 7.28 7.18
C GLU A 116 18.43 6.21 8.25
N ILE A 117 17.26 5.54 8.21
CA ILE A 117 16.84 4.58 9.24
C ILE A 117 16.85 3.18 8.64
N PRO A 118 17.73 2.27 9.09
CA PRO A 118 17.73 0.88 8.63
C PRO A 118 16.38 0.21 8.87
N GLY A 119 15.89 -0.55 7.89
CA GLY A 119 14.60 -1.23 7.95
C GLY A 119 13.39 -0.30 7.79
N GLY A 120 13.60 0.99 7.58
CA GLY A 120 12.51 1.92 7.27
C GLY A 120 11.91 1.68 5.90
N TYR A 121 10.62 1.97 5.74
CA TYR A 121 9.94 1.84 4.45
C TYR A 121 8.77 2.83 4.30
N GLN A 122 8.39 3.04 3.06
CA GLN A 122 7.15 3.70 2.66
C GLN A 122 6.34 2.74 1.79
N LEU A 123 5.08 2.57 2.13
CA LEU A 123 4.09 1.86 1.32
C LEU A 123 3.07 2.87 0.80
N GLU A 124 2.84 2.90 -0.49
CA GLU A 124 1.84 3.75 -1.12
C GLU A 124 0.92 2.91 -2.00
N ILE A 125 -0.38 3.13 -1.87
CA ILE A 125 -1.43 2.46 -2.63
C ILE A 125 -2.27 3.52 -3.34
N THR A 126 -2.31 3.44 -4.67
CA THR A 126 -3.09 4.37 -5.49
C THR A 126 -3.98 3.62 -6.48
N PRO A 127 -5.15 4.18 -6.86
CA PRO A 127 -6.09 3.50 -7.76
C PRO A 127 -5.51 3.21 -9.15
N VAL A 128 -4.65 4.07 -9.65
CA VAL A 128 -4.07 3.98 -10.99
C VAL A 128 -2.68 3.36 -10.98
N GLY A 129 -1.87 3.69 -9.97
CA GLY A 129 -0.47 3.26 -9.88
C GLY A 129 -0.27 1.89 -9.21
N GLY A 130 -1.33 1.30 -8.64
CA GLY A 130 -1.21 0.06 -7.89
C GLY A 130 -0.53 0.24 -6.53
N VAL A 131 0.39 -0.67 -6.19
CA VAL A 131 1.09 -0.69 -4.90
C VAL A 131 2.56 -0.38 -5.12
N ARG A 132 3.12 0.54 -4.32
CA ARG A 132 4.54 0.85 -4.30
C ARG A 132 5.09 0.64 -2.90
N ILE A 133 6.17 -0.11 -2.76
CA ILE A 133 6.92 -0.31 -1.52
C ILE A 133 8.35 0.15 -1.77
N GLU A 134 8.77 1.18 -1.04
CA GLU A 134 10.12 1.73 -1.10
C GLU A 134 10.78 1.54 0.28
N GLY A 135 11.79 0.69 0.37
CA GLY A 135 12.56 0.48 1.59
C GLY A 135 13.87 1.24 1.57
N ASN A 136 14.36 1.63 2.75
CA ASN A 136 15.69 2.21 2.92
C ASN A 136 16.80 1.18 2.65
N ASP A 137 16.46 -0.09 2.84
CA ASP A 137 17.27 -1.27 2.58
C ASP A 137 16.36 -2.45 2.19
N GLU A 138 16.95 -3.63 1.99
CA GLU A 138 16.21 -4.85 1.64
C GLU A 138 15.27 -5.30 2.76
N ALA A 139 15.65 -5.11 4.03
CA ALA A 139 14.81 -5.41 5.19
C ALA A 139 13.59 -4.51 5.23
N GLY A 140 13.76 -3.20 4.95
CA GLY A 140 12.65 -2.25 4.86
C GLY A 140 11.65 -2.63 3.78
N VAL A 141 12.11 -3.07 2.59
CA VAL A 141 11.21 -3.58 1.55
C VAL A 141 10.44 -4.80 2.04
N PHE A 142 11.10 -5.73 2.72
CA PHE A 142 10.45 -6.91 3.28
C PHE A 142 9.40 -6.54 4.34
N TYR A 143 9.69 -5.58 5.23
CA TYR A 143 8.72 -5.10 6.22
C TYR A 143 7.52 -4.43 5.55
N GLY A 144 7.72 -3.66 4.50
CA GLY A 144 6.64 -3.10 3.70
C GLY A 144 5.77 -4.18 3.04
N VAL A 145 6.36 -5.28 2.58
CA VAL A 145 5.63 -6.46 2.09
C VAL A 145 4.79 -7.09 3.20
N GLN A 146 5.32 -7.22 4.42
CA GLN A 146 4.56 -7.74 5.57
C GLN A 146 3.36 -6.84 5.91
N THR A 147 3.54 -5.53 5.83
CA THR A 147 2.44 -4.57 6.03
C THR A 147 1.39 -4.65 4.93
N LEU A 148 1.80 -4.79 3.66
CA LEU A 148 0.86 -5.03 2.57
C LEU A 148 0.03 -6.30 2.81
N ILE A 149 0.66 -7.39 3.24
CA ILE A 149 -0.02 -8.65 3.54
C ILE A 149 -1.10 -8.48 4.61
N GLN A 150 -0.87 -7.66 5.64
CA GLN A 150 -1.87 -7.39 6.67
C GLN A 150 -3.08 -6.57 6.16
N LEU A 151 -2.93 -5.86 5.06
CA LEU A 151 -4.02 -5.14 4.40
C LEU A 151 -4.85 -6.04 3.46
N LEU A 152 -4.33 -7.23 3.12
CA LEU A 152 -5.01 -8.18 2.24
C LEU A 152 -6.12 -8.94 2.98
N PRO A 153 -7.14 -9.44 2.25
CA PRO A 153 -8.14 -10.33 2.84
C PRO A 153 -7.50 -11.60 3.41
N THR A 154 -8.05 -12.10 4.50
CA THR A 154 -7.57 -13.34 5.16
C THR A 154 -8.20 -14.61 4.59
N ARG A 155 -9.09 -14.50 3.60
CA ARG A 155 -9.83 -15.65 3.03
C ARG A 155 -9.68 -15.69 1.52
N ALA A 156 -9.43 -16.89 0.99
CA ALA A 156 -9.46 -17.13 -0.44
C ALA A 156 -10.86 -16.81 -1.04
N GLY A 157 -10.85 -16.34 -2.28
CA GLY A 157 -12.08 -15.97 -3.00
C GLY A 157 -12.62 -14.55 -2.69
N VAL A 158 -12.06 -13.86 -1.71
CA VAL A 158 -12.34 -12.44 -1.47
C VAL A 158 -11.41 -11.60 -2.35
N LEU A 159 -11.97 -10.65 -3.08
CA LEU A 159 -11.17 -9.75 -3.91
C LEU A 159 -10.26 -8.88 -3.03
N PRO A 160 -8.95 -8.82 -3.30
CA PRO A 160 -8.02 -7.97 -2.59
C PRO A 160 -8.16 -6.51 -3.06
N ILE A 161 -9.14 -5.85 -2.49
CA ILE A 161 -9.42 -4.42 -2.72
C ILE A 161 -8.74 -3.63 -1.61
N LEU A 162 -7.78 -2.81 -1.99
CA LEU A 162 -6.96 -2.03 -1.08
C LEU A 162 -7.37 -0.56 -1.09
N PRO A 163 -7.47 0.10 0.07
CA PRO A 163 -7.76 1.53 0.13
C PRO A 163 -6.58 2.36 -0.38
N THR A 164 -6.88 3.55 -0.86
CA THR A 164 -5.86 4.52 -1.25
C THR A 164 -5.23 5.15 -0.01
N LEU A 165 -3.99 4.79 0.28
CA LEU A 165 -3.29 5.22 1.49
C LEU A 165 -1.77 5.28 1.30
N LYS A 166 -1.13 5.96 2.23
CA LYS A 166 0.32 6.00 2.41
C LYS A 166 0.66 5.59 3.84
N ILE A 167 1.62 4.71 3.99
CA ILE A 167 2.17 4.26 5.27
C ILE A 167 3.66 4.59 5.29
N ILE A 168 4.12 5.16 6.38
CA ILE A 168 5.55 5.33 6.68
C ILE A 168 5.81 4.62 8.00
N ASP A 169 6.77 3.71 7.99
CA ASP A 169 7.15 3.00 9.19
C ASP A 169 8.66 2.66 9.20
N TYR A 170 9.18 2.50 10.41
CA TYR A 170 10.56 2.11 10.66
C TYR A 170 10.69 1.44 12.03
N PRO A 171 11.71 0.59 12.24
CA PRO A 171 11.95 -0.03 13.52
C PRO A 171 12.20 1.01 14.62
N ARG A 172 11.35 1.00 15.66
CA ARG A 172 11.49 1.89 16.83
C ARG A 172 12.64 1.47 17.75
N PHE A 173 13.05 0.21 17.66
CA PHE A 173 14.13 -0.37 18.46
C PHE A 173 15.15 -1.06 17.56
N PRO A 174 16.45 -0.83 17.75
CA PRO A 174 17.51 -1.43 16.92
C PRO A 174 17.66 -2.94 17.18
N TYR A 175 17.24 -3.41 18.35
CA TYR A 175 17.28 -4.81 18.71
C TYR A 175 15.89 -5.33 19.09
N ARG A 176 15.56 -6.51 18.57
CA ARG A 176 14.35 -7.26 18.92
C ARG A 176 14.77 -8.71 19.17
N GLY A 177 14.47 -9.22 20.35
CA GLY A 177 14.76 -10.59 20.70
C GLY A 177 13.67 -11.14 21.62
N MET A 178 13.50 -12.45 21.59
CA MET A 178 12.67 -13.19 22.52
C MET A 178 13.56 -14.21 23.23
N HIS A 179 13.47 -14.26 24.55
CA HIS A 179 14.06 -15.33 25.35
C HIS A 179 12.95 -16.32 25.71
N LEU A 180 13.17 -17.59 25.38
CA LEU A 180 12.22 -18.65 25.67
C LEU A 180 12.92 -19.62 26.64
N ASP A 181 12.45 -19.66 27.88
CA ASP A 181 12.82 -20.69 28.84
C ASP A 181 11.93 -21.93 28.62
N VAL A 182 12.54 -23.10 28.41
CA VAL A 182 11.87 -24.38 28.19
C VAL A 182 12.16 -25.28 29.39
#